data_d363a89660132d1ed470696058e2892f
#
_entry.id   d363a89660132d1ed470696058e2892f
#
_cell.length_a   1.000
_cell.length_b   1.000
_cell.length_c   1.000
_cell.angle_alpha   90.00
_cell.angle_beta   90.00
_cell.angle_gamma   90.00
#
_symmetry.space_group_name_H-M   'P 1'
#
loop_
_entity.id
_entity.type
_entity.pdbx_description
1 polymer ?
#
loop_
_entity_poly.entity_id
_entity_poly.type
_entity_poly.pdbx_seq_one_letter_code
_entity_poly.pdbx_strand_id
1 'polypeptide(L)'
;MLYLSQMMGKPVVDANGEKIGTISDLAISTGEVFPRITSLAFQGPGKVPFMISWRKYVDEFDEDGIRLSVESHDIRFSYLQPDEVLLARDLLNRQIVDTQGLKVVRVNDLKLSQSGTQLRLLGAEVGARGILRGLAPWLERAVVAVAKAFGKRIDEQIIAWNYMDLLDRDLSEVQLSVTHKRLDELHPADVADILEQLDP
;
A
#
# COMPACT_ATOMS: atom_id res chain seq x y z
N MET A 1 -10.32 7.54 5.90
CA MET A 1 -9.24 7.25 4.96
C MET A 1 -8.06 6.77 5.76
N LEU A 2 -7.45 5.68 5.35
CA LEU A 2 -6.34 5.02 6.03
C LEU A 2 -5.07 5.09 5.19
N TYR A 3 -3.92 4.96 5.83
CA TYR A 3 -2.64 4.77 5.18
C TYR A 3 -2.06 3.42 5.56
N LEU A 4 -1.31 2.80 4.65
CA LEU A 4 -0.71 1.49 4.91
C LEU A 4 0.15 1.51 6.18
N SER A 5 0.99 2.54 6.34
CA SER A 5 1.87 2.70 7.52
C SER A 5 1.10 2.74 8.85
N GLN A 6 -0.15 3.19 8.87
CA GLN A 6 -0.99 3.22 10.08
C GLN A 6 -1.48 1.83 10.50
N MET A 7 -1.63 0.92 9.52
CA MET A 7 -2.11 -0.44 9.76
C MET A 7 -0.98 -1.42 10.07
N MET A 8 0.22 -1.20 9.52
CA MET A 8 1.35 -2.10 9.69
C MET A 8 1.73 -2.27 11.17
N GLY A 9 1.98 -3.53 11.58
CA GLY A 9 2.33 -3.89 12.96
C GLY A 9 1.17 -3.88 13.95
N LYS A 10 -0.03 -3.49 13.52
CA LYS A 10 -1.23 -3.49 14.37
C LYS A 10 -1.74 -4.92 14.62
N PRO A 11 -2.49 -5.14 15.72
CA PRO A 11 -2.98 -6.46 16.06
C PRO A 11 -4.00 -7.00 15.05
N VAL A 12 -3.96 -8.30 14.84
CA VAL A 12 -5.05 -9.08 14.25
C VAL A 12 -5.68 -9.89 15.37
N VAL A 13 -6.98 -9.69 15.57
CA VAL A 13 -7.76 -10.42 16.59
C VAL A 13 -8.82 -11.27 15.92
N ASP A 14 -9.14 -12.41 16.52
CA ASP A 14 -10.20 -13.28 16.05
C ASP A 14 -11.60 -12.80 16.51
N ALA A 15 -12.65 -13.55 16.19
CA ALA A 15 -14.03 -13.21 16.56
C ALA A 15 -14.23 -13.07 18.07
N ASN A 16 -13.46 -13.80 18.90
CA ASN A 16 -13.50 -13.74 20.35
C ASN A 16 -12.68 -12.56 20.93
N GLY A 17 -11.96 -11.82 20.08
CA GLY A 17 -11.05 -10.74 20.49
C GLY A 17 -9.68 -11.24 20.95
N GLU A 18 -9.35 -12.52 20.74
CA GLU A 18 -8.04 -13.06 21.02
C GLU A 18 -7.03 -12.60 19.96
N LYS A 19 -5.89 -12.08 20.39
CA LYS A 19 -4.82 -11.66 19.48
C LYS A 19 -4.13 -12.87 18.88
N ILE A 20 -4.23 -13.02 17.56
CA ILE A 20 -3.61 -14.11 16.79
C ILE A 20 -2.33 -13.69 16.07
N GLY A 21 -2.08 -12.40 15.93
CA GLY A 21 -0.87 -11.91 15.28
C GLY A 21 -0.82 -10.41 15.12
N THR A 22 0.08 -9.96 14.22
CA THR A 22 0.25 -8.55 13.84
C THR A 22 0.31 -8.42 12.32
N ILE A 23 -0.31 -7.38 11.77
CA ILE A 23 -0.35 -7.10 10.35
C ILE A 23 1.09 -6.95 9.82
N SER A 24 1.46 -7.71 8.81
CA SER A 24 2.77 -7.63 8.15
C SER A 24 2.69 -7.09 6.74
N ASP A 25 1.59 -7.32 6.01
CA ASP A 25 1.35 -6.78 4.68
C ASP A 25 -0.12 -6.91 4.27
N LEU A 26 -0.49 -6.24 3.17
CA LEU A 26 -1.78 -6.38 2.49
C LEU A 26 -1.52 -6.68 1.02
N ALA A 27 -2.30 -7.57 0.41
CA ALA A 27 -2.21 -7.85 -1.01
C ALA A 27 -3.37 -7.22 -1.79
N ILE A 28 -3.08 -6.81 -3.01
CA ILE A 28 -4.05 -6.37 -4.01
C ILE A 28 -3.99 -7.26 -5.24
N SER A 29 -5.11 -7.42 -5.95
CA SER A 29 -5.11 -7.91 -7.34
C SER A 29 -5.00 -6.72 -8.29
N THR A 30 -4.09 -6.80 -9.27
CA THR A 30 -3.66 -5.65 -10.08
C THR A 30 -4.61 -5.25 -11.22
N GLY A 31 -5.68 -6.01 -11.46
CA GLY A 31 -6.58 -5.84 -12.61
C GLY A 31 -7.60 -4.69 -12.54
N GLU A 32 -7.67 -3.91 -11.46
CA GLU A 32 -8.66 -2.85 -11.26
C GLU A 32 -8.00 -1.46 -11.23
N VAL A 33 -8.73 -0.41 -11.68
CA VAL A 33 -8.28 1.00 -11.60
C VAL A 33 -8.03 1.45 -10.16
N PHE A 34 -8.84 0.98 -9.21
CA PHE A 34 -8.64 1.12 -7.78
C PHE A 34 -8.72 -0.27 -7.15
N PRO A 35 -7.60 -1.00 -7.12
CA PRO A 35 -7.60 -2.40 -6.74
C PRO A 35 -8.04 -2.60 -5.30
N ARG A 36 -8.79 -3.69 -5.10
CA ARG A 36 -9.26 -4.11 -3.79
C ARG A 36 -8.15 -4.85 -3.05
N ILE A 37 -8.12 -4.69 -1.74
CA ILE A 37 -7.36 -5.61 -0.89
C ILE A 37 -8.03 -6.99 -0.98
N THR A 38 -7.23 -7.98 -1.37
CA THR A 38 -7.65 -9.36 -1.57
C THR A 38 -7.21 -10.28 -0.46
N SER A 39 -6.03 -10.02 0.12
CA SER A 39 -5.42 -10.85 1.15
C SER A 39 -4.80 -10.02 2.27
N LEU A 40 -4.86 -10.56 3.49
CA LEU A 40 -4.19 -10.06 4.68
C LEU A 40 -3.02 -10.99 5.00
N ALA A 41 -1.81 -10.43 5.06
CA ALA A 41 -0.65 -11.10 5.59
C ALA A 41 -0.39 -10.63 7.03
N PHE A 42 -0.14 -11.55 7.94
CA PHE A 42 0.17 -11.25 9.33
C PHE A 42 1.21 -12.22 9.91
N GLN A 43 1.90 -11.77 10.93
CA GLN A 43 2.83 -12.59 11.70
C GLN A 43 2.15 -13.09 12.96
N GLY A 44 2.03 -14.40 13.11
CA GLY A 44 1.54 -15.05 14.30
C GLY A 44 2.63 -15.29 15.35
N PRO A 45 2.38 -16.17 16.34
CA PRO A 45 3.35 -16.54 17.36
C PRO A 45 4.66 -17.01 16.72
N GLY A 46 5.79 -16.64 17.33
CA GLY A 46 7.10 -16.97 16.82
C GLY A 46 7.49 -16.28 15.51
N LYS A 47 6.76 -15.23 15.12
CA LYS A 47 6.92 -14.49 13.83
C LYS A 47 6.69 -15.36 12.59
N VAL A 48 5.90 -16.40 12.72
CA VAL A 48 5.51 -17.25 11.59
C VAL A 48 4.57 -16.44 10.68
N PRO A 49 4.87 -16.34 9.37
CA PRO A 49 4.03 -15.61 8.44
C PRO A 49 2.80 -16.43 8.06
N PHE A 50 1.65 -15.77 8.06
CA PHE A 50 0.37 -16.33 7.61
C PHE A 50 -0.28 -15.38 6.60
N MET A 51 -1.08 -15.94 5.70
CA MET A 51 -1.90 -15.19 4.76
C MET A 51 -3.31 -15.74 4.75
N ILE A 52 -4.30 -14.86 4.69
CA ILE A 52 -5.72 -15.21 4.63
C ILE A 52 -6.47 -14.30 3.64
N SER A 53 -7.59 -14.80 3.12
CA SER A 53 -8.46 -14.01 2.25
C SER A 53 -9.11 -12.86 3.04
N TRP A 54 -8.93 -11.62 2.57
CA TRP A 54 -9.56 -10.44 3.16
C TRP A 54 -11.08 -10.57 3.18
N ARG A 55 -11.68 -10.80 2.03
CA ARG A 55 -13.14 -10.88 1.86
C ARG A 55 -13.81 -11.93 2.73
N LYS A 56 -13.10 -13.04 2.98
CA LYS A 56 -13.68 -14.17 3.71
C LYS A 56 -13.63 -13.99 5.22
N TYR A 57 -12.58 -13.34 5.73
CA TYR A 57 -12.27 -13.37 7.15
C TYR A 57 -12.29 -12.01 7.82
N VAL A 58 -12.08 -10.90 7.12
CA VAL A 58 -12.04 -9.57 7.75
C VAL A 58 -13.46 -9.04 7.92
N ASP A 59 -13.82 -8.71 9.16
CA ASP A 59 -15.12 -8.16 9.56
C ASP A 59 -15.03 -6.66 9.82
N GLU A 60 -14.08 -6.26 10.66
CA GLU A 60 -13.84 -4.86 11.03
C GLU A 60 -12.35 -4.53 10.94
N PHE A 61 -12.04 -3.29 10.58
CA PHE A 61 -10.67 -2.79 10.55
C PHE A 61 -10.62 -1.27 10.65
N ASP A 62 -9.58 -0.78 11.28
CA ASP A 62 -9.26 0.64 11.41
C ASP A 62 -7.74 0.86 11.61
N GLU A 63 -7.33 2.04 12.11
CA GLU A 63 -5.94 2.35 12.44
C GLU A 63 -5.42 1.62 13.71
N ASP A 64 -6.30 0.96 14.46
CA ASP A 64 -5.94 0.23 15.69
C ASP A 64 -5.75 -1.27 15.45
N GLY A 65 -6.32 -1.82 14.35
CA GLY A 65 -6.12 -3.22 13.99
C GLY A 65 -7.20 -3.82 13.10
N ILE A 66 -7.20 -5.13 13.05
CA ILE A 66 -8.14 -5.93 12.25
C ILE A 66 -8.80 -6.97 13.14
N ARG A 67 -10.13 -7.06 13.06
CA ARG A 67 -10.95 -8.12 13.66
C ARG A 67 -11.41 -9.09 12.58
N LEU A 68 -11.29 -10.37 12.86
CA LEU A 68 -11.79 -11.43 11.99
C LEU A 68 -13.20 -11.84 12.38
N SER A 69 -13.95 -12.36 11.40
CA SER A 69 -15.33 -12.85 11.58
C SER A 69 -15.42 -14.26 12.17
N VAL A 70 -14.27 -14.95 12.33
CA VAL A 70 -14.19 -16.34 12.78
C VAL A 70 -13.17 -16.51 13.89
N GLU A 71 -13.27 -17.58 14.64
CA GLU A 71 -12.27 -17.97 15.62
C GLU A 71 -10.99 -18.50 14.96
N SER A 72 -9.88 -18.44 15.68
CA SER A 72 -8.55 -18.77 15.13
C SER A 72 -8.44 -20.18 14.53
N HIS A 73 -9.17 -21.17 15.12
CA HIS A 73 -9.16 -22.54 14.64
C HIS A 73 -9.97 -22.79 13.35
N ASP A 74 -10.84 -21.87 12.97
CA ASP A 74 -11.64 -21.94 11.72
C ASP A 74 -10.96 -21.25 10.53
N ILE A 75 -9.80 -20.68 10.74
CA ILE A 75 -9.04 -19.98 9.69
C ILE A 75 -8.40 -21.00 8.75
N ARG A 76 -8.66 -20.84 7.45
CA ARG A 76 -7.91 -21.52 6.40
C ARG A 76 -6.93 -20.54 5.76
N PHE A 77 -5.66 -20.87 5.83
CA PHE A 77 -4.59 -20.08 5.25
C PHE A 77 -4.58 -20.19 3.73
N SER A 78 -4.12 -19.13 3.09
CA SER A 78 -3.96 -19.02 1.65
C SER A 78 -2.50 -18.67 1.30
N TYR A 79 -2.20 -18.65 0.01
CA TYR A 79 -0.90 -18.23 -0.52
C TYR A 79 -1.12 -17.06 -1.46
N LEU A 80 -0.08 -16.24 -1.66
CA LEU A 80 -0.08 -15.15 -2.63
C LEU A 80 -0.39 -15.73 -4.03
N GLN A 81 -1.40 -15.16 -4.69
CA GLN A 81 -1.77 -15.57 -6.04
C GLN A 81 -0.86 -14.89 -7.07
N PRO A 82 -0.72 -15.45 -8.29
CA PRO A 82 0.16 -14.88 -9.32
C PRO A 82 -0.19 -13.45 -9.74
N ASP A 83 -1.46 -13.05 -9.61
CA ASP A 83 -1.96 -11.71 -9.92
C ASP A 83 -1.99 -10.76 -8.71
N GLU A 84 -1.53 -11.22 -7.54
CA GLU A 84 -1.47 -10.43 -6.32
C GLU A 84 -0.10 -9.81 -6.10
N VAL A 85 -0.11 -8.57 -5.61
CA VAL A 85 1.07 -7.78 -5.23
C VAL A 85 0.94 -7.38 -3.76
N LEU A 86 2.00 -7.53 -3.00
CA LEU A 86 2.09 -7.13 -1.60
C LEU A 86 2.46 -5.65 -1.50
N LEU A 87 1.65 -4.88 -0.80
CA LEU A 87 1.78 -3.43 -0.75
C LEU A 87 3.06 -2.97 -0.05
N ALA A 88 3.41 -3.54 1.10
CA ALA A 88 4.60 -3.13 1.83
C ALA A 88 5.87 -3.68 1.19
N ARG A 89 5.90 -4.97 0.80
CA ARG A 89 7.08 -5.60 0.23
C ARG A 89 7.41 -5.07 -1.17
N ASP A 90 6.39 -4.91 -2.02
CA ASP A 90 6.58 -4.73 -3.45
C ASP A 90 6.42 -3.27 -3.90
N LEU A 91 5.72 -2.43 -3.12
CA LEU A 91 5.44 -1.03 -3.50
C LEU A 91 6.07 -0.01 -2.55
N LEU A 92 6.08 -0.26 -1.24
CA LEU A 92 6.56 0.72 -0.28
C LEU A 92 8.08 0.90 -0.43
N ASN A 93 8.54 2.16 -0.43
CA ASN A 93 9.94 2.56 -0.66
C ASN A 93 10.49 2.25 -2.05
N ARG A 94 9.68 1.77 -2.99
CA ARG A 94 10.09 1.54 -4.38
C ARG A 94 10.01 2.81 -5.20
N GLN A 95 10.80 2.86 -6.27
CA GLN A 95 10.70 3.89 -7.29
C GLN A 95 9.59 3.53 -8.28
N ILE A 96 8.80 4.52 -8.63
CA ILE A 96 7.74 4.43 -9.63
C ILE A 96 7.86 5.56 -10.63
N VAL A 97 7.35 5.35 -11.83
CA VAL A 97 7.14 6.42 -12.81
C VAL A 97 5.76 7.02 -12.58
N ASP A 98 5.72 8.32 -12.33
CA ASP A 98 4.51 9.12 -12.45
C ASP A 98 4.28 9.44 -13.92
N THR A 99 3.41 8.67 -14.58
CA THR A 99 3.13 8.83 -16.02
C THR A 99 2.38 10.12 -16.34
N GLN A 100 1.81 10.80 -15.35
CA GLN A 100 1.16 12.09 -15.53
C GLN A 100 2.15 13.25 -15.36
N GLY A 101 3.03 13.18 -14.36
CA GLY A 101 4.06 14.19 -14.07
C GLY A 101 5.39 13.93 -14.79
N LEU A 102 5.52 12.84 -15.54
CA LEU A 102 6.73 12.42 -16.29
C LEU A 102 7.99 12.48 -15.43
N LYS A 103 7.93 11.87 -14.24
CA LYS A 103 9.05 11.87 -13.29
C LYS A 103 9.12 10.57 -12.51
N VAL A 104 10.32 10.23 -12.08
CA VAL A 104 10.57 9.13 -11.15
C VAL A 104 10.42 9.64 -9.72
N VAL A 105 9.66 8.92 -8.91
CA VAL A 105 9.40 9.26 -7.51
C VAL A 105 9.45 8.01 -6.64
N ARG A 106 9.72 8.20 -5.34
CA ARG A 106 9.69 7.10 -4.36
C ARG A 106 8.35 7.05 -3.65
N VAL A 107 7.81 5.86 -3.50
CA VAL A 107 6.59 5.60 -2.71
C VAL A 107 6.93 5.67 -1.23
N ASN A 108 6.44 6.69 -0.54
CA ASN A 108 6.68 6.90 0.89
C ASN A 108 5.57 6.30 1.76
N ASP A 109 4.35 6.22 1.25
CA ASP A 109 3.21 5.56 1.88
C ASP A 109 2.15 5.23 0.83
N LEU A 110 1.15 4.43 1.19
CA LEU A 110 0.04 4.06 0.31
C LEU A 110 -1.29 4.49 0.93
N LYS A 111 -2.08 5.23 0.16
CA LYS A 111 -3.38 5.74 0.58
C LYS A 111 -4.49 4.75 0.25
N LEU A 112 -5.28 4.41 1.26
CA LEU A 112 -6.34 3.43 1.19
C LEU A 112 -7.70 4.07 1.45
N SER A 113 -8.72 3.60 0.75
CA SER A 113 -10.12 4.02 0.94
C SER A 113 -10.94 2.85 1.45
N GLN A 114 -11.68 3.11 2.51
CA GLN A 114 -12.61 2.15 3.10
C GLN A 114 -14.03 2.40 2.59
N SER A 115 -14.73 1.32 2.24
CA SER A 115 -16.15 1.30 1.93
C SER A 115 -16.79 0.03 2.50
N GLY A 116 -17.46 0.16 3.65
CA GLY A 116 -17.90 -1.00 4.45
C GLY A 116 -16.70 -1.85 4.87
N THR A 117 -16.78 -3.15 4.59
CA THR A 117 -15.69 -4.11 4.84
C THR A 117 -14.65 -4.18 3.71
N GLN A 118 -14.83 -3.41 2.63
CA GLN A 118 -13.89 -3.35 1.53
C GLN A 118 -12.85 -2.24 1.74
N LEU A 119 -11.60 -2.58 1.46
CA LEU A 119 -10.49 -1.65 1.44
C LEU A 119 -9.88 -1.62 0.03
N ARG A 120 -9.61 -0.42 -0.51
CA ARG A 120 -9.08 -0.22 -1.85
C ARG A 120 -7.84 0.67 -1.84
N LEU A 121 -6.88 0.36 -2.69
CA LEU A 121 -5.75 1.23 -2.94
C LEU A 121 -6.17 2.40 -3.84
N LEU A 122 -5.97 3.63 -3.38
CA LEU A 122 -6.20 4.84 -4.16
C LEU A 122 -4.97 5.31 -4.91
N GLY A 123 -3.80 5.24 -4.27
CA GLY A 123 -2.55 5.70 -4.86
C GLY A 123 -1.41 5.75 -3.86
N ALA A 124 -0.27 6.24 -4.33
CA ALA A 124 0.94 6.39 -3.56
C ALA A 124 1.13 7.81 -3.07
N GLU A 125 1.50 7.96 -1.82
CA GLU A 125 2.04 9.20 -1.26
C GLU A 125 3.54 9.27 -1.57
N VAL A 126 3.96 10.32 -2.27
CA VAL A 126 5.35 10.54 -2.67
C VAL A 126 5.94 11.80 -2.02
N GLY A 127 5.16 12.49 -1.20
CA GLY A 127 5.54 13.72 -0.50
C GLY A 127 6.19 13.47 0.86
N ALA A 128 6.68 14.56 1.47
CA ALA A 128 7.34 14.53 2.79
C ALA A 128 6.44 14.01 3.93
N ARG A 129 5.12 14.16 3.82
CA ARG A 129 4.15 13.69 4.83
C ARG A 129 4.16 12.18 4.96
N GLY A 130 4.28 11.44 3.84
CA GLY A 130 4.40 9.99 3.86
C GLY A 130 5.63 9.51 4.62
N ILE A 131 6.77 10.17 4.42
CA ILE A 131 8.01 9.86 5.17
C ILE A 131 7.81 10.07 6.68
N LEU A 132 7.25 11.21 7.08
CA LEU A 132 7.03 11.53 8.49
C LEU A 132 6.08 10.52 9.16
N ARG A 133 5.02 10.13 8.45
CA ARG A 133 4.04 9.14 8.94
C ARG A 133 4.67 7.75 9.08
N GLY A 134 5.49 7.33 8.11
CA GLY A 134 6.21 6.06 8.15
C GLY A 134 7.22 5.97 9.30
N LEU A 135 7.81 7.11 9.73
CA LEU A 135 8.69 7.15 10.90
C LEU A 135 7.90 7.08 12.21
N ALA A 136 6.90 7.94 12.38
CA ALA A 136 5.99 7.91 13.52
C ALA A 136 4.74 8.77 13.23
N PRO A 137 3.51 8.25 13.37
CA PRO A 137 2.29 9.00 13.09
C PRO A 137 2.13 10.29 13.90
N TRP A 138 2.63 10.30 15.14
CA TRP A 138 2.62 11.49 15.99
C TRP A 138 3.56 12.58 15.46
N LEU A 139 4.68 12.20 14.83
CA LEU A 139 5.65 13.13 14.28
C LEU A 139 5.06 13.89 13.08
N GLU A 140 4.34 13.23 12.20
CA GLU A 140 3.59 13.90 11.12
C GLU A 140 2.64 14.94 11.68
N ARG A 141 1.81 14.57 12.67
CA ARG A 141 0.86 15.48 13.30
C ARG A 141 1.54 16.70 13.91
N ALA A 142 2.65 16.49 14.62
CA ALA A 142 3.42 17.57 15.24
C ALA A 142 4.04 18.52 14.20
N VAL A 143 4.70 17.98 13.16
CA VAL A 143 5.34 18.79 12.11
C VAL A 143 4.30 19.57 11.30
N VAL A 144 3.18 18.95 10.95
CA VAL A 144 2.09 19.63 10.23
C VAL A 144 1.47 20.75 11.09
N ALA A 145 1.29 20.53 12.41
CA ALA A 145 0.77 21.55 13.32
C ALA A 145 1.74 22.75 13.43
N VAL A 146 3.03 22.49 13.57
CA VAL A 146 4.07 23.53 13.62
C VAL A 146 4.13 24.28 12.30
N ALA A 147 4.18 23.60 11.15
CA ALA A 147 4.20 24.25 9.85
C ALA A 147 2.98 25.15 9.64
N LYS A 148 1.79 24.70 10.05
CA LYS A 148 0.56 25.49 10.00
C LYS A 148 0.63 26.74 10.89
N ALA A 149 1.24 26.65 12.08
CA ALA A 149 1.45 27.80 12.96
C ALA A 149 2.36 28.87 12.34
N PHE A 150 3.32 28.46 11.48
CA PHE A 150 4.18 29.35 10.70
C PHE A 150 3.63 29.71 9.32
N GLY A 151 2.33 29.46 9.06
CA GLY A 151 1.67 29.79 7.79
C GLY A 151 2.12 28.94 6.60
N LYS A 152 2.88 27.86 6.82
CA LYS A 152 3.30 26.91 5.79
C LYS A 152 2.34 25.72 5.74
N ARG A 153 1.97 25.31 4.52
CA ARG A 153 1.23 24.06 4.27
C ARG A 153 2.19 23.01 3.74
N ILE A 154 2.13 21.84 4.33
CA ILE A 154 2.77 20.65 3.78
C ILE A 154 1.65 19.87 3.12
N ASP A 155 1.58 19.94 1.79
CA ASP A 155 0.52 19.28 1.02
C ASP A 155 0.82 17.79 0.85
N GLU A 156 -0.23 16.98 0.78
CA GLU A 156 -0.13 15.59 0.38
C GLU A 156 0.13 15.54 -1.12
N GLN A 157 1.17 14.80 -1.52
CA GLN A 157 1.45 14.53 -2.93
C GLN A 157 1.08 13.09 -3.22
N ILE A 158 -0.11 12.88 -3.78
CA ILE A 158 -0.65 11.56 -4.06
C ILE A 158 -0.70 11.37 -5.57
N ILE A 159 -0.07 10.29 -6.03
CA ILE A 159 -0.19 9.80 -7.40
C ILE A 159 -1.24 8.70 -7.36
N ALA A 160 -2.31 8.86 -8.14
CA ALA A 160 -3.35 7.84 -8.21
C ALA A 160 -2.80 6.56 -8.84
N TRP A 161 -3.28 5.40 -8.37
CA TRP A 161 -2.79 4.09 -8.78
C TRP A 161 -2.70 3.91 -10.31
N ASN A 162 -3.70 4.40 -11.04
CA ASN A 162 -3.76 4.30 -12.49
C ASN A 162 -2.73 5.17 -13.26
N TYR A 163 -1.96 6.01 -12.55
CA TYR A 163 -0.85 6.81 -13.11
C TYR A 163 0.52 6.35 -12.64
N MET A 164 0.58 5.20 -11.95
CA MET A 164 1.82 4.63 -11.46
C MET A 164 2.28 3.50 -12.38
N ASP A 165 3.55 3.53 -12.76
CA ASP A 165 4.23 2.41 -13.40
C ASP A 165 5.40 1.95 -12.54
N LEU A 166 5.52 0.64 -12.37
CA LEU A 166 6.55 0.03 -11.53
C LEU A 166 7.80 -0.25 -12.37
N LEU A 167 8.94 0.26 -11.90
CA LEU A 167 10.22 0.14 -12.60
C LEU A 167 10.99 -1.16 -12.29
N ASP A 168 10.51 -1.94 -11.33
CA ASP A 168 11.24 -3.13 -10.88
C ASP A 168 11.12 -4.28 -11.89
N ARG A 169 12.28 -4.71 -12.43
CA ARG A 169 12.36 -5.78 -13.44
C ARG A 169 11.86 -7.14 -12.94
N ASP A 170 11.91 -7.37 -11.62
CA ASP A 170 11.44 -8.62 -11.02
C ASP A 170 9.92 -8.74 -10.93
N LEU A 171 9.20 -7.60 -11.02
CA LEU A 171 7.74 -7.55 -11.09
C LEU A 171 7.20 -7.58 -12.53
N SER A 172 8.06 -7.51 -13.53
CA SER A 172 7.67 -7.55 -14.95
C SER A 172 7.08 -8.91 -15.39
N GLU A 173 7.30 -9.99 -14.61
CA GLU A 173 6.61 -11.28 -14.82
C GLU A 173 5.19 -11.28 -14.21
N VAL A 174 4.91 -10.45 -13.23
CA VAL A 174 3.54 -10.17 -12.80
C VAL A 174 3.02 -9.12 -13.77
N GLN A 175 2.38 -9.56 -14.85
CA GLN A 175 1.67 -8.65 -15.76
C GLN A 175 0.66 -7.87 -14.93
N LEU A 176 1.05 -6.66 -14.52
CA LEU A 176 0.13 -5.66 -14.04
C LEU A 176 -0.80 -5.36 -15.23
N SER A 177 -1.91 -6.06 -15.33
CA SER A 177 -2.83 -5.99 -16.48
C SER A 177 -3.66 -4.71 -16.50
N VAL A 178 -3.25 -3.69 -15.74
CA VAL A 178 -3.76 -2.33 -15.88
C VAL A 178 -2.90 -1.64 -16.91
N THR A 179 -3.32 -1.76 -18.15
CA THR A 179 -2.93 -0.99 -19.34
C THR A 179 -1.56 -0.28 -19.23
N HIS A 180 -0.46 -1.06 -19.29
CA HIS A 180 0.90 -0.55 -19.38
C HIS A 180 1.22 0.06 -20.77
N LYS A 181 0.20 0.33 -21.55
CA LYS A 181 0.34 1.07 -22.81
C LYS A 181 0.84 2.50 -22.63
N ARG A 182 0.88 3.04 -21.41
CA ARG A 182 1.22 4.46 -21.25
C ARG A 182 2.69 4.78 -21.36
N LEU A 183 3.60 3.91 -20.91
CA LEU A 183 5.03 4.09 -21.20
C LEU A 183 5.34 3.87 -22.68
N ASP A 184 4.65 2.90 -23.32
CA ASP A 184 4.77 2.64 -24.75
C ASP A 184 4.17 3.77 -25.61
N GLU A 185 3.24 4.55 -25.05
CA GLU A 185 2.60 5.71 -25.71
C GLU A 185 3.39 7.02 -25.50
N LEU A 186 4.38 7.05 -24.58
CA LEU A 186 5.20 8.23 -24.37
C LEU A 186 6.16 8.46 -25.54
N HIS A 187 6.45 9.75 -25.80
CA HIS A 187 7.48 10.10 -26.76
C HIS A 187 8.86 9.60 -26.29
N PRO A 188 9.74 9.08 -27.17
CA PRO A 188 11.05 8.57 -26.77
C PRO A 188 11.90 9.54 -25.93
N ALA A 189 11.74 10.86 -26.12
CA ALA A 189 12.41 11.87 -25.31
C ALA A 189 11.93 11.87 -23.85
N ASP A 190 10.62 11.71 -23.63
CA ASP A 190 10.03 11.65 -22.28
C ASP A 190 10.48 10.38 -21.53
N VAL A 191 10.65 9.27 -22.28
CA VAL A 191 11.18 8.01 -21.71
C VAL A 191 12.65 8.18 -21.33
N ALA A 192 13.45 8.91 -22.14
CA ALA A 192 14.85 9.19 -21.82
C ALA A 192 14.99 10.05 -20.55
N ASP A 193 14.19 11.09 -20.41
CA ASP A 193 14.15 11.95 -19.22
C ASP A 193 13.78 11.19 -17.95
N ILE A 194 12.88 10.20 -18.07
CA ILE A 194 12.51 9.31 -16.97
C ILE A 194 13.70 8.40 -16.60
N LEU A 195 14.38 7.83 -17.59
CA LEU A 195 15.50 6.92 -17.38
C LEU A 195 16.71 7.61 -16.73
N GLU A 196 16.95 8.89 -17.03
CA GLU A 196 18.02 9.67 -16.42
C GLU A 196 17.78 9.96 -14.91
N GLN A 197 16.52 9.86 -14.44
CA GLN A 197 16.14 10.09 -13.04
C GLN A 197 16.20 8.82 -12.19
N LEU A 198 16.50 7.66 -12.79
CA LEU A 198 16.62 6.40 -12.05
C LEU A 198 17.92 6.39 -11.25
N ASP A 199 17.82 6.02 -9.97
CA ASP A 199 19.00 5.69 -9.16
C ASP A 199 19.68 4.43 -9.73
N PRO A 200 21.03 4.37 -9.76
CA PRO A 200 21.80 3.23 -10.25
C PRO A 200 21.63 1.98 -9.37
#